data_8669fbd54f964ed7ce571f010db55fbe
#
_entry.id   8669fbd54f964ed7ce571f010db55fbe
#
_cell.length_a   1.000
_cell.length_b   1.000
_cell.length_c   1.000
_cell.angle_alpha   90.00
_cell.angle_beta   90.00
_cell.angle_gamma   90.00
#
_symmetry.space_group_name_H-M   'P 1'
#
loop_
_entity.id
_entity.type
_entity.pdbx_description
1 polymer ?
#
loop_
_entity_poly.entity_id
_entity_poly.type
_entity_poly.pdbx_seq_one_letter_code
_entity_poly.pdbx_strand_id
1 'polypeptide(L)'
;MTKRTIRSVSGAAFLLAFSLWLSGAPAWAADPKAPKTPPQASDVLRAMSAYLAKQKSFTYHAEIEFDQALPGGPKVRLSGALDMAVARPGSLHVDYRDDIMDRLIWFEKGLVTIVDPFGNTYAQVSGPKDIDGMVAKLEKEYGATLPLGELAESDPYAVLTRGVESAHYVGVHNVEGIYCHHVVLQRKDLEIEVFVEVGDKPVPRKLVFEYLSQPGSPQFTASITDWSFEAPKAGLFVPKIPKGAGKVDFLPLREGR
;
A
#
# COMPACT_ATOMS: atom_id res chain seq x y z
N MET A 1 54.66 -17.92 -56.96
CA MET A 1 54.34 -19.35 -57.06
C MET A 1 54.69 -20.01 -55.77
N THR A 2 53.75 -20.30 -54.90
CA THR A 2 53.92 -21.29 -53.82
C THR A 2 52.51 -21.72 -53.39
N LYS A 3 52.13 -22.92 -53.69
CA LYS A 3 50.90 -23.61 -53.31
C LYS A 3 50.99 -23.94 -51.83
N ARG A 4 50.01 -23.52 -51.03
CA ARG A 4 49.82 -24.04 -49.66
C ARG A 4 48.61 -24.97 -49.65
N THR A 5 48.86 -26.17 -49.34
CA THR A 5 47.99 -27.33 -49.15
C THR A 5 47.15 -27.16 -47.90
N ILE A 6 45.82 -27.30 -48.03
CA ILE A 6 44.93 -27.34 -46.90
C ILE A 6 44.82 -28.79 -46.40
N ARG A 7 45.22 -29.02 -45.16
CA ARG A 7 44.99 -30.30 -44.46
C ARG A 7 43.62 -30.31 -43.83
N SER A 8 42.81 -31.30 -44.18
CA SER A 8 41.54 -31.66 -43.59
C SER A 8 41.79 -32.15 -42.15
N VAL A 9 41.10 -31.56 -41.20
CA VAL A 9 41.00 -32.09 -39.84
C VAL A 9 39.61 -32.73 -39.68
N SER A 10 39.66 -34.03 -39.47
CA SER A 10 38.49 -34.89 -39.26
C SER A 10 37.74 -34.49 -37.99
N GLY A 11 36.42 -34.42 -38.14
CA GLY A 11 35.51 -34.14 -37.03
C GLY A 11 35.42 -35.27 -36.01
N ALA A 12 35.62 -34.91 -34.75
CA ALA A 12 35.21 -35.72 -33.63
C ALA A 12 33.79 -35.30 -33.20
N ALA A 13 32.81 -36.18 -33.41
CA ALA A 13 31.47 -35.98 -32.93
C ALA A 13 31.45 -36.09 -31.40
N PHE A 14 31.21 -34.96 -30.72
CA PHE A 14 30.92 -34.93 -29.30
C PHE A 14 29.41 -35.21 -29.12
N LEU A 15 29.06 -36.43 -28.75
CA LEU A 15 27.76 -36.78 -28.23
C LEU A 15 27.63 -36.16 -26.82
N LEU A 16 26.96 -35.00 -26.72
CA LEU A 16 26.49 -34.46 -25.46
C LEU A 16 25.30 -35.29 -24.98
N ALA A 17 25.58 -36.19 -24.03
CA ALA A 17 24.53 -36.86 -23.25
C ALA A 17 23.81 -35.80 -22.38
N PHE A 18 22.61 -35.41 -22.80
CA PHE A 18 21.72 -34.56 -22.02
C PHE A 18 21.13 -35.41 -20.89
N SER A 19 21.82 -35.44 -19.73
CA SER A 19 21.26 -36.05 -18.52
C SER A 19 20.10 -35.18 -18.06
N LEU A 20 18.85 -35.67 -18.25
CA LEU A 20 17.65 -35.15 -17.61
C LEU A 20 17.85 -35.27 -16.08
N TRP A 21 18.23 -34.18 -15.47
CA TRP A 21 18.05 -34.02 -14.04
C TRP A 21 16.54 -33.77 -13.84
N LEU A 22 15.79 -34.84 -13.49
CA LEU A 22 14.51 -34.69 -12.82
C LEU A 22 14.82 -34.03 -11.47
N SER A 23 14.84 -32.69 -11.47
CA SER A 23 14.78 -31.92 -10.24
C SER A 23 13.40 -32.16 -9.64
N GLY A 24 13.31 -33.09 -8.71
CA GLY A 24 12.16 -33.19 -7.84
C GLY A 24 11.97 -31.82 -7.20
N ALA A 25 10.89 -31.12 -7.53
CA ALA A 25 10.50 -29.94 -6.80
C ALA A 25 10.49 -30.32 -5.30
N PRO A 26 11.13 -29.55 -4.42
CA PRO A 26 11.03 -29.82 -3.00
C PRO A 26 9.54 -29.82 -2.66
N ALA A 27 9.01 -30.98 -2.25
CA ALA A 27 7.69 -31.06 -1.64
C ALA A 27 7.80 -30.19 -0.39
N TRP A 28 7.25 -28.98 -0.44
CA TRP A 28 7.08 -28.18 0.77
C TRP A 28 6.26 -29.01 1.73
N ALA A 29 6.90 -29.42 2.81
CA ALA A 29 6.23 -30.08 3.90
C ALA A 29 5.13 -29.13 4.37
N ALA A 30 3.88 -29.51 4.13
CA ALA A 30 2.72 -28.77 4.60
C ALA A 30 2.88 -28.64 6.13
N ASP A 31 2.80 -27.43 6.64
CA ASP A 31 2.78 -27.16 8.09
C ASP A 31 1.63 -28.00 8.68
N PRO A 32 1.88 -28.93 9.64
CA PRO A 32 0.84 -29.76 10.24
C PRO A 32 -0.26 -28.93 10.93
N LYS A 33 -0.05 -27.63 11.15
CA LYS A 33 -1.03 -26.67 11.67
C LYS A 33 -1.78 -25.90 10.59
N ALA A 34 -1.43 -26.04 9.31
CA ALA A 34 -2.17 -25.37 8.24
C ALA A 34 -3.61 -25.86 8.22
N PRO A 35 -4.61 -24.96 8.11
CA PRO A 35 -6.00 -25.36 8.00
C PRO A 35 -6.19 -26.25 6.79
N LYS A 36 -6.95 -27.35 6.94
CA LYS A 36 -7.20 -28.34 5.86
C LYS A 36 -7.93 -27.75 4.66
N THR A 37 -8.60 -26.61 4.85
CA THR A 37 -9.31 -25.86 3.81
C THR A 37 -8.67 -24.47 3.71
N PRO A 38 -8.34 -23.98 2.50
CA PRO A 38 -7.84 -22.62 2.34
C PRO A 38 -8.85 -21.61 2.90
N PRO A 39 -8.40 -20.53 3.56
CA PRO A 39 -9.28 -19.49 4.03
C PRO A 39 -9.98 -18.80 2.84
N GLN A 40 -11.19 -18.32 3.06
CA GLN A 40 -11.84 -17.45 2.09
C GLN A 40 -11.19 -16.05 2.13
N ALA A 41 -11.20 -15.35 1.01
CA ALA A 41 -10.68 -13.98 0.94
C ALA A 41 -11.30 -13.06 2.02
N SER A 42 -12.61 -13.19 2.22
CA SER A 42 -13.35 -12.45 3.25
C SER A 42 -12.88 -12.75 4.68
N ASP A 43 -12.50 -14.00 4.96
CA ASP A 43 -12.06 -14.39 6.32
C ASP A 43 -10.73 -13.74 6.67
N VAL A 44 -9.79 -13.72 5.72
CA VAL A 44 -8.48 -13.07 5.86
C VAL A 44 -8.66 -11.57 6.13
N LEU A 45 -9.47 -10.89 5.31
CA LEU A 45 -9.69 -9.46 5.46
C LEU A 45 -10.45 -9.10 6.74
N ARG A 46 -11.44 -9.92 7.15
CA ARG A 46 -12.14 -9.73 8.43
C ARG A 46 -11.21 -9.92 9.62
N ALA A 47 -10.32 -10.92 9.58
CA ALA A 47 -9.34 -11.13 10.64
C ALA A 47 -8.40 -9.92 10.78
N MET A 48 -7.89 -9.41 9.66
CA MET A 48 -7.07 -8.19 9.61
C MET A 48 -7.84 -6.98 10.17
N SER A 49 -9.05 -6.72 9.67
CA SER A 49 -9.89 -5.61 10.11
C SER A 49 -10.20 -5.69 11.60
N ALA A 50 -10.63 -6.87 12.07
CA ALA A 50 -10.94 -7.08 13.48
C ALA A 50 -9.70 -6.93 14.39
N TYR A 51 -8.51 -7.30 13.89
CA TYR A 51 -7.27 -7.09 14.63
C TYR A 51 -6.95 -5.60 14.75
N LEU A 52 -6.97 -4.85 13.64
CA LEU A 52 -6.70 -3.41 13.63
C LEU A 52 -7.75 -2.61 14.40
N ALA A 53 -9.03 -2.96 14.27
CA ALA A 53 -10.13 -2.28 14.98
C ALA A 53 -10.03 -2.37 16.51
N LYS A 54 -9.45 -3.45 17.03
CA LYS A 54 -9.20 -3.63 18.49
C LYS A 54 -8.09 -2.74 19.04
N GLN A 55 -7.22 -2.23 18.16
CA GLN A 55 -6.09 -1.42 18.59
C GLN A 55 -6.54 0.01 18.93
N LYS A 56 -6.22 0.47 20.13
CA LYS A 56 -6.47 1.86 20.55
C LYS A 56 -5.54 2.83 19.80
N SER A 57 -4.33 2.36 19.50
CA SER A 57 -3.32 3.13 18.78
C SER A 57 -2.39 2.18 18.04
N PHE A 58 -1.80 2.68 16.98
CA PHE A 58 -0.73 2.01 16.25
C PHE A 58 0.09 3.00 15.43
N THR A 59 1.29 2.59 15.06
CA THR A 59 2.13 3.26 14.06
C THR A 59 2.62 2.23 13.06
N TYR A 60 2.95 2.69 11.86
CA TYR A 60 3.67 1.91 10.85
C TYR A 60 4.44 2.83 9.92
N HIS A 61 5.41 2.25 9.24
CA HIS A 61 6.11 2.83 8.11
C HIS A 61 5.64 2.16 6.82
N ALA A 62 5.58 2.91 5.72
CA ALA A 62 5.31 2.35 4.40
C ALA A 62 6.23 2.96 3.35
N GLU A 63 6.94 2.10 2.61
CA GLU A 63 7.58 2.46 1.35
C GLU A 63 6.53 2.45 0.24
N ILE A 64 6.53 3.48 -0.58
CA ILE A 64 5.52 3.71 -1.60
C ILE A 64 6.16 3.76 -2.97
N GLU A 65 5.55 3.10 -3.93
CA GLU A 65 5.82 3.27 -5.36
C GLU A 65 4.51 3.57 -6.07
N PHE A 66 4.54 4.51 -7.01
CA PHE A 66 3.36 4.81 -7.80
C PHE A 66 3.71 5.22 -9.23
N ASP A 67 2.81 4.91 -10.14
CA ASP A 67 2.97 5.24 -11.55
C ASP A 67 2.37 6.63 -11.84
N GLN A 68 3.17 7.50 -12.46
CA GLN A 68 2.76 8.81 -12.95
C GLN A 68 2.79 8.83 -14.47
N ALA A 69 1.63 9.06 -15.10
CA ALA A 69 1.57 9.30 -16.54
C ALA A 69 2.02 10.73 -16.86
N LEU A 70 3.02 10.87 -17.72
CA LEU A 70 3.44 12.20 -18.18
C LEU A 70 2.50 12.67 -19.30
N PRO A 71 2.15 13.95 -19.36
CA PRO A 71 1.31 14.49 -20.44
C PRO A 71 1.90 14.22 -21.83
N GLY A 72 1.23 13.39 -22.63
CA GLY A 72 1.71 12.99 -23.97
C GLY A 72 2.98 12.14 -23.99
N GLY A 73 3.40 11.60 -22.85
CA GLY A 73 4.65 10.87 -22.65
C GLY A 73 4.46 9.49 -22.03
N PRO A 74 5.55 8.85 -21.62
CA PRO A 74 5.53 7.56 -20.98
C PRO A 74 4.97 7.64 -19.55
N LYS A 75 4.62 6.48 -19.02
CA LYS A 75 4.37 6.26 -17.58
C LYS A 75 5.72 6.07 -16.89
N VAL A 76 5.97 6.82 -15.84
CA VAL A 76 7.17 6.71 -15.00
C VAL A 76 6.79 6.24 -13.62
N ARG A 77 7.69 5.52 -12.95
CA ARG A 77 7.51 5.09 -11.57
C ARG A 77 8.23 6.05 -10.65
N LEU A 78 7.51 6.55 -9.67
CA LEU A 78 7.98 7.43 -8.62
C LEU A 78 7.94 6.69 -7.28
N SER A 79 8.72 7.17 -6.32
CA SER A 79 8.87 6.57 -5.01
C SER A 79 8.54 7.57 -3.91
N GLY A 80 8.21 7.05 -2.75
CA GLY A 80 7.96 7.84 -1.56
C GLY A 80 7.94 6.98 -0.31
N ALA A 81 7.72 7.62 0.81
CA ALA A 81 7.56 6.99 2.10
C ALA A 81 6.46 7.66 2.91
N LEU A 82 5.86 6.90 3.82
CA LEU A 82 4.82 7.38 4.70
C LEU A 82 5.03 6.81 6.10
N ASP A 83 5.06 7.70 7.10
CA ASP A 83 4.96 7.33 8.50
C ASP A 83 3.55 7.67 9.01
N MET A 84 2.83 6.66 9.48
CA MET A 84 1.47 6.81 10.02
C MET A 84 1.46 6.59 11.51
N ALA A 85 0.76 7.45 12.23
CA ALA A 85 0.40 7.24 13.62
C ALA A 85 -1.10 7.47 13.82
N VAL A 86 -1.74 6.54 14.50
CA VAL A 86 -3.17 6.56 14.80
C VAL A 86 -3.38 6.43 16.31
N ALA A 87 -4.24 7.28 16.87
CA ALA A 87 -4.80 7.10 18.21
C ALA A 87 -6.32 7.35 18.13
N ARG A 88 -7.06 6.25 18.24
CA ARG A 88 -8.51 6.26 18.10
C ARG A 88 -9.20 6.96 19.28
N PRO A 89 -10.35 7.59 19.08
CA PRO A 89 -11.08 7.68 17.81
C PRO A 89 -10.71 8.86 16.92
N GLY A 90 -9.90 9.83 17.38
CA GLY A 90 -9.84 11.13 16.74
C GLY A 90 -8.47 11.79 16.67
N SER A 91 -7.39 11.02 16.70
CA SER A 91 -6.04 11.55 16.48
C SER A 91 -5.32 10.74 15.41
N LEU A 92 -4.74 11.43 14.43
CA LEU A 92 -3.95 10.85 13.36
C LEU A 92 -2.83 11.79 12.98
N HIS A 93 -1.66 11.25 12.65
CA HIS A 93 -0.54 11.98 12.07
C HIS A 93 0.02 11.18 10.89
N VAL A 94 0.31 11.90 9.81
CA VAL A 94 0.97 11.35 8.62
C VAL A 94 2.13 12.26 8.25
N ASP A 95 3.31 11.67 8.12
CA ASP A 95 4.47 12.27 7.47
C ASP A 95 4.61 11.57 6.10
N TYR A 96 4.24 12.25 5.03
CA TYR A 96 4.26 11.73 3.66
C TYR A 96 5.29 12.48 2.84
N ARG A 97 6.17 11.75 2.15
CA ARG A 97 7.20 12.30 1.26
C ARG A 97 7.32 11.45 0.01
N ASP A 98 7.32 12.10 -1.13
CA ASP A 98 7.60 11.44 -2.40
C ASP A 98 8.44 12.33 -3.33
N ASP A 99 8.71 11.83 -4.54
CA ASP A 99 9.50 12.54 -5.54
C ASP A 99 8.86 13.86 -6.03
N ILE A 100 7.59 14.12 -5.67
CA ILE A 100 6.83 15.29 -6.12
C ILE A 100 6.52 16.25 -4.98
N MET A 101 6.20 15.71 -3.79
CA MET A 101 5.69 16.52 -2.68
C MET A 101 6.04 15.97 -1.31
N ASP A 102 6.11 16.87 -0.33
CA ASP A 102 6.07 16.55 1.09
C ASP A 102 4.78 17.04 1.71
N ARG A 103 4.16 16.24 2.56
CA ARG A 103 2.95 16.62 3.29
C ARG A 103 3.00 16.11 4.71
N LEU A 104 2.82 17.02 5.65
CA LEU A 104 2.61 16.69 7.05
C LEU A 104 1.13 16.91 7.38
N ILE A 105 0.45 15.85 7.83
CA ILE A 105 -0.98 15.88 8.09
C ILE A 105 -1.20 15.56 9.57
N TRP A 106 -1.93 16.39 10.25
CA TRP A 106 -2.42 16.15 11.60
C TRP A 106 -3.94 16.20 11.62
N PHE A 107 -4.54 15.25 12.25
CA PHE A 107 -5.93 15.29 12.66
C PHE A 107 -5.99 15.16 14.18
N GLU A 108 -6.60 16.09 14.84
CA GLU A 108 -6.78 16.09 16.29
C GLU A 108 -8.14 16.71 16.64
N LYS A 109 -9.01 15.92 17.25
CA LYS A 109 -10.31 16.36 17.83
C LYS A 109 -11.18 17.19 16.88
N GLY A 110 -11.22 16.84 15.61
CA GLY A 110 -12.06 17.49 14.62
C GLY A 110 -11.39 18.62 13.85
N LEU A 111 -10.09 18.81 14.00
CA LEU A 111 -9.30 19.75 13.19
C LEU A 111 -8.25 18.98 12.38
N VAL A 112 -8.31 19.07 11.07
CA VAL A 112 -7.23 18.67 10.18
C VAL A 112 -6.33 19.85 9.94
N THR A 113 -5.02 19.65 10.06
CA THR A 113 -3.98 20.59 9.65
C THR A 113 -3.08 19.90 8.65
N ILE A 114 -2.94 20.46 7.46
CA ILE A 114 -2.03 19.97 6.41
C ILE A 114 -0.96 21.04 6.22
N VAL A 115 0.30 20.65 6.28
CA VAL A 115 1.44 21.52 6.05
C VAL A 115 2.16 21.07 4.79
N ASP A 116 2.48 22.00 3.93
CA ASP A 116 3.41 21.87 2.81
C ASP A 116 4.74 22.52 3.20
N PRO A 117 5.77 21.74 3.57
CA PRO A 117 7.06 22.32 3.98
C PRO A 117 7.76 23.06 2.85
N PHE A 118 7.66 22.59 1.60
CA PHE A 118 8.29 23.21 0.44
C PHE A 118 7.65 24.55 0.09
N GLY A 119 6.31 24.57 0.02
CA GLY A 119 5.55 25.79 -0.25
C GLY A 119 5.51 26.73 0.94
N ASN A 120 6.03 26.33 2.10
CA ASN A 120 5.91 27.05 3.38
C ASN A 120 4.47 27.52 3.62
N THR A 121 3.50 26.63 3.39
CA THR A 121 2.07 26.88 3.54
C THR A 121 1.39 25.84 4.41
N TYR A 122 0.22 26.20 4.94
CA TYR A 122 -0.63 25.24 5.63
C TYR A 122 -2.12 25.53 5.39
N ALA A 123 -2.91 24.49 5.48
CA ALA A 123 -4.37 24.58 5.43
C ALA A 123 -4.99 23.91 6.64
N GLN A 124 -6.20 24.33 7.01
CA GLN A 124 -6.96 23.75 8.12
C GLN A 124 -8.41 23.56 7.74
N VAL A 125 -8.96 22.39 8.11
CA VAL A 125 -10.38 22.06 7.95
C VAL A 125 -10.92 21.52 9.25
N SER A 126 -12.06 22.05 9.69
CA SER A 126 -12.79 21.54 10.86
C SER A 126 -13.92 20.62 10.43
N GLY A 127 -14.24 19.61 11.24
CA GLY A 127 -15.29 18.66 10.94
C GLY A 127 -15.57 17.67 12.08
N PRO A 128 -16.02 16.46 11.77
CA PRO A 128 -16.22 15.38 12.73
C PRO A 128 -15.00 15.15 13.61
N LYS A 129 -15.24 14.64 14.81
CA LYS A 129 -14.15 14.45 15.80
C LYS A 129 -13.52 13.05 15.74
N ASP A 130 -14.10 12.15 14.99
CA ASP A 130 -13.58 10.81 14.73
C ASP A 130 -12.94 10.72 13.35
N ILE A 131 -12.03 9.75 13.18
CA ILE A 131 -11.26 9.58 11.96
C ILE A 131 -12.19 9.27 10.76
N ASP A 132 -13.13 8.34 10.92
CA ASP A 132 -14.03 7.89 9.85
C ASP A 132 -14.86 9.05 9.29
N GLY A 133 -15.48 9.82 10.17
CA GLY A 133 -16.27 10.98 9.78
C GLY A 133 -15.44 12.08 9.12
N MET A 134 -14.20 12.27 9.57
CA MET A 134 -13.29 13.25 8.97
C MET A 134 -12.80 12.81 7.59
N VAL A 135 -12.43 11.54 7.42
CA VAL A 135 -12.04 10.97 6.12
C VAL A 135 -13.20 11.10 5.13
N ALA A 136 -14.40 10.70 5.54
CA ALA A 136 -15.61 10.83 4.69
C ALA A 136 -15.90 12.29 4.29
N LYS A 137 -15.70 13.25 5.21
CA LYS A 137 -15.86 14.68 4.91
C LYS A 137 -14.83 15.17 3.89
N LEU A 138 -13.55 14.82 4.09
CA LEU A 138 -12.46 15.23 3.18
C LEU A 138 -12.69 14.68 1.77
N GLU A 139 -13.07 13.42 1.66
CA GLU A 139 -13.39 12.79 0.38
C GLU A 139 -14.59 13.48 -0.30
N LYS A 140 -15.70 13.62 0.42
CA LYS A 140 -16.95 14.14 -0.13
C LYS A 140 -16.89 15.61 -0.52
N GLU A 141 -16.31 16.46 0.35
CA GLU A 141 -16.37 17.91 0.17
C GLU A 141 -15.16 18.44 -0.61
N TYR A 142 -14.02 17.75 -0.54
CA TYR A 142 -12.77 18.24 -1.10
C TYR A 142 -12.14 17.31 -2.12
N GLY A 143 -12.65 16.06 -2.28
CA GLY A 143 -12.01 15.04 -3.12
C GLY A 143 -10.61 14.64 -2.63
N ALA A 144 -10.33 14.89 -1.36
CA ALA A 144 -9.04 14.61 -0.77
C ALA A 144 -9.05 13.20 -0.16
N THR A 145 -8.12 12.37 -0.60
CA THR A 145 -7.90 11.03 -0.06
C THR A 145 -6.66 11.03 0.84
N LEU A 146 -6.71 10.24 1.90
CA LEU A 146 -5.57 10.00 2.77
C LEU A 146 -4.88 8.72 2.30
N PRO A 147 -3.61 8.75 1.88
CA PRO A 147 -2.89 7.54 1.52
C PRO A 147 -2.94 6.52 2.65
N LEU A 148 -3.34 5.28 2.34
CA LEU A 148 -3.53 4.19 3.31
C LEU A 148 -4.52 4.50 4.45
N GLY A 149 -5.40 5.47 4.24
CA GLY A 149 -6.42 5.89 5.21
C GLY A 149 -7.38 4.77 5.60
N GLU A 150 -7.60 3.82 4.69
CA GLU A 150 -8.42 2.62 4.89
C GLU A 150 -8.02 1.84 6.14
N LEU A 151 -6.72 1.84 6.48
CA LEU A 151 -6.20 1.14 7.65
C LEU A 151 -6.43 1.91 8.96
N ALA A 152 -6.63 3.22 8.86
CA ALA A 152 -6.89 4.09 10.02
C ALA A 152 -8.36 4.12 10.44
N GLU A 153 -9.29 3.82 9.54
CA GLU A 153 -10.73 3.80 9.81
C GLU A 153 -11.12 2.66 10.77
N SER A 154 -12.29 2.78 11.38
CA SER A 154 -12.76 1.83 12.41
C SER A 154 -13.10 0.46 11.85
N ASP A 155 -13.47 0.36 10.57
CA ASP A 155 -13.75 -0.89 9.85
C ASP A 155 -13.02 -0.96 8.50
N PRO A 156 -11.71 -1.28 8.49
CA PRO A 156 -10.94 -1.47 7.25
C PRO A 156 -11.57 -2.47 6.26
N TYR A 157 -12.26 -3.50 6.76
CA TYR A 157 -12.95 -4.46 5.89
C TYR A 157 -14.06 -3.80 5.08
N ALA A 158 -14.93 -3.03 5.72
CA ALA A 158 -16.01 -2.34 5.04
C ALA A 158 -15.49 -1.34 3.99
N VAL A 159 -14.40 -0.65 4.30
CA VAL A 159 -13.77 0.31 3.38
C VAL A 159 -13.16 -0.39 2.17
N LEU A 160 -12.32 -1.38 2.39
CA LEU A 160 -11.64 -2.13 1.32
C LEU A 160 -12.62 -2.90 0.43
N THR A 161 -13.74 -3.38 0.98
CA THR A 161 -14.72 -4.17 0.21
C THR A 161 -15.86 -3.35 -0.38
N ARG A 162 -15.87 -2.03 -0.19
CA ARG A 162 -16.90 -1.15 -0.78
C ARG A 162 -16.88 -1.22 -2.31
N GLY A 163 -17.97 -1.66 -2.92
CA GLY A 163 -18.10 -1.78 -4.38
C GLY A 163 -17.30 -2.94 -4.99
N VAL A 164 -16.82 -3.90 -4.20
CA VAL A 164 -16.16 -5.10 -4.68
C VAL A 164 -17.17 -6.04 -5.33
N GLU A 165 -16.89 -6.44 -6.58
CA GLU A 165 -17.70 -7.36 -7.37
C GLU A 165 -17.24 -8.81 -7.18
N SER A 166 -15.94 -9.03 -7.00
CA SER A 166 -15.38 -10.35 -6.71
C SER A 166 -14.16 -10.25 -5.80
N ALA A 167 -13.94 -11.31 -5.01
CA ALA A 167 -12.81 -11.44 -4.09
C ALA A 167 -12.20 -12.83 -4.22
N HIS A 168 -10.89 -12.90 -4.40
CA HIS A 168 -10.15 -14.13 -4.63
C HIS A 168 -9.06 -14.32 -3.58
N TYR A 169 -9.00 -15.51 -3.00
CA TYR A 169 -7.85 -15.94 -2.22
C TYR A 169 -6.84 -16.62 -3.14
N VAL A 170 -5.65 -16.04 -3.28
CA VAL A 170 -4.61 -16.50 -4.20
C VAL A 170 -3.71 -17.56 -3.57
N GLY A 171 -3.44 -17.43 -2.26
CA GLY A 171 -2.55 -18.33 -1.55
C GLY A 171 -1.73 -17.64 -0.48
N VAL A 172 -0.64 -18.31 -0.07
CA VAL A 172 0.36 -17.72 0.84
C VAL A 172 1.60 -17.38 0.04
N HIS A 173 2.04 -16.13 0.14
CA HIS A 173 3.20 -15.61 -0.57
C HIS A 173 4.19 -14.99 0.42
N ASN A 174 5.45 -14.93 0.03
CA ASN A 174 6.48 -14.27 0.81
C ASN A 174 6.57 -12.80 0.41
N VAL A 175 6.44 -11.91 1.38
CA VAL A 175 6.63 -10.45 1.23
C VAL A 175 7.78 -10.06 2.14
N GLU A 176 8.92 -9.78 1.57
CA GLU A 176 10.14 -9.34 2.30
C GLU A 176 10.53 -10.25 3.49
N GLY A 177 10.41 -11.57 3.29
CA GLY A 177 10.72 -12.56 4.32
C GLY A 177 9.54 -12.97 5.21
N ILE A 178 8.39 -12.32 5.10
CA ILE A 178 7.19 -12.59 5.89
C ILE A 178 6.16 -13.34 5.04
N TYR A 179 5.62 -14.45 5.56
CA TYR A 179 4.54 -15.15 4.88
C TYR A 179 3.22 -14.42 5.06
N CYS A 180 2.55 -14.13 3.95
CA CYS A 180 1.30 -13.39 3.90
C CYS A 180 0.23 -14.14 3.11
N HIS A 181 -0.99 -14.12 3.61
CA HIS A 181 -2.17 -14.43 2.80
C HIS A 181 -2.33 -13.37 1.73
N HIS A 182 -2.46 -13.77 0.48
CA HIS A 182 -2.68 -12.89 -0.65
C HIS A 182 -4.15 -12.94 -1.09
N VAL A 183 -4.79 -11.79 -1.09
CA VAL A 183 -6.18 -11.59 -1.50
C VAL A 183 -6.23 -10.55 -2.61
N VAL A 184 -7.03 -10.82 -3.64
CA VAL A 184 -7.32 -9.88 -4.73
C VAL A 184 -8.79 -9.49 -4.69
N LEU A 185 -9.07 -8.20 -4.70
CA LEU A 185 -10.41 -7.62 -4.73
C LEU A 185 -10.60 -6.91 -6.06
N GLN A 186 -11.66 -7.24 -6.77
CA GLN A 186 -11.97 -6.65 -8.07
C GLN A 186 -13.20 -5.75 -7.98
N ARG A 187 -13.02 -4.51 -8.42
CA ARG A 187 -14.09 -3.54 -8.71
C ARG A 187 -14.09 -3.27 -10.20
N LYS A 188 -15.10 -2.60 -10.70
CA LYS A 188 -15.21 -2.22 -12.11
C LYS A 188 -14.00 -1.40 -12.62
N ASP A 189 -13.46 -0.53 -11.78
CA ASP A 189 -12.47 0.48 -12.10
C ASP A 189 -11.16 0.37 -11.31
N LEU A 190 -11.10 -0.58 -10.37
CA LEU A 190 -9.97 -0.73 -9.46
C LEU A 190 -9.77 -2.20 -9.08
N GLU A 191 -8.55 -2.68 -9.15
CA GLU A 191 -8.12 -3.93 -8.52
C GLU A 191 -7.27 -3.62 -7.29
N ILE A 192 -7.50 -4.35 -6.20
CA ILE A 192 -6.76 -4.18 -4.95
C ILE A 192 -6.17 -5.52 -4.55
N GLU A 193 -4.85 -5.57 -4.42
CA GLU A 193 -4.17 -6.72 -3.80
C GLU A 193 -3.84 -6.39 -2.35
N VAL A 194 -4.17 -7.32 -1.46
CA VAL A 194 -3.92 -7.19 -0.02
C VAL A 194 -3.10 -8.40 0.45
N PHE A 195 -1.94 -8.12 1.02
CA PHE A 195 -1.07 -9.14 1.61
C PHE A 195 -1.12 -9.01 3.12
N VAL A 196 -1.74 -9.98 3.79
CA VAL A 196 -1.95 -9.99 5.24
C VAL A 196 -1.05 -11.01 5.90
N GLU A 197 -0.25 -10.60 6.88
CA GLU A 197 0.65 -11.50 7.62
C GLU A 197 -0.09 -12.71 8.19
N VAL A 198 0.53 -13.89 8.00
CA VAL A 198 0.03 -15.16 8.56
C VAL A 198 0.42 -15.23 10.02
N GLY A 199 -0.55 -15.41 10.91
CA GLY A 199 -0.30 -15.59 12.35
C GLY A 199 -1.29 -14.82 13.23
N ASP A 200 -0.89 -14.63 14.49
CA ASP A 200 -1.76 -14.05 15.53
C ASP A 200 -1.93 -12.52 15.41
N LYS A 201 -1.09 -11.88 14.62
CA LYS A 201 -1.11 -10.43 14.35
C LYS A 201 -1.32 -10.19 12.85
N PRO A 202 -2.52 -10.43 12.33
CA PRO A 202 -2.79 -10.32 10.89
C PRO A 202 -2.82 -8.84 10.46
N VAL A 203 -1.66 -8.26 10.26
CA VAL A 203 -1.50 -6.90 9.73
C VAL A 203 -1.22 -6.93 8.24
N PRO A 204 -1.63 -5.91 7.46
CA PRO A 204 -1.26 -5.81 6.07
C PRO A 204 0.24 -5.50 5.96
N ARG A 205 0.94 -6.24 5.07
CA ARG A 205 2.35 -6.05 4.77
C ARG A 205 2.57 -5.40 3.41
N LYS A 206 1.60 -5.59 2.50
CA LYS A 206 1.63 -4.94 1.20
C LYS A 206 0.22 -4.69 0.71
N LEU A 207 0.02 -3.54 0.07
CA LEU A 207 -1.18 -3.18 -0.67
C LEU A 207 -0.78 -2.76 -2.08
N VAL A 208 -1.56 -3.18 -3.08
CA VAL A 208 -1.41 -2.71 -4.45
C VAL A 208 -2.78 -2.26 -4.93
N PHE A 209 -2.85 -1.07 -5.52
CA PHE A 209 -4.03 -0.52 -6.15
C PHE A 209 -3.74 -0.32 -7.64
N GLU A 210 -4.47 -0.98 -8.51
CA GLU A 210 -4.38 -0.79 -9.95
C GLU A 210 -5.63 -0.09 -10.47
N TYR A 211 -5.46 1.11 -11.04
CA TYR A 211 -6.55 1.97 -11.48
C TYR A 211 -6.92 1.64 -12.94
N LEU A 212 -7.81 0.66 -13.13
CA LEU A 212 -8.16 0.08 -14.44
C LEU A 212 -8.83 1.08 -15.39
N SER A 213 -9.53 2.08 -14.87
CA SER A 213 -10.19 3.12 -15.67
C SER A 213 -9.25 4.22 -16.18
N GLN A 214 -8.02 4.28 -15.66
CA GLN A 214 -7.04 5.29 -16.07
C GLN A 214 -6.14 4.77 -17.20
N PRO A 215 -5.71 5.64 -18.14
CA PRO A 215 -4.82 5.24 -19.23
C PRO A 215 -3.52 4.61 -18.71
N GLY A 216 -3.23 3.39 -19.21
CA GLY A 216 -2.05 2.63 -18.81
C GLY A 216 -2.14 1.96 -17.45
N SER A 217 -3.34 1.90 -16.87
CA SER A 217 -3.63 1.24 -15.58
C SER A 217 -2.52 1.52 -14.53
N PRO A 218 -2.34 2.77 -14.11
CA PRO A 218 -1.29 3.11 -13.15
C PRO A 218 -1.52 2.39 -11.83
N GLN A 219 -0.42 1.98 -11.21
CA GLN A 219 -0.41 1.30 -9.92
C GLN A 219 0.11 2.20 -8.82
N PHE A 220 -0.43 2.00 -7.62
CA PHE A 220 0.11 2.47 -6.35
C PHE A 220 0.41 1.25 -5.50
N THR A 221 1.63 1.11 -5.03
CA THR A 221 2.07 0.01 -4.16
C THR A 221 2.58 0.58 -2.85
N ALA A 222 2.19 -0.03 -1.73
CA ALA A 222 2.72 0.27 -0.41
C ALA A 222 3.24 -1.01 0.25
N SER A 223 4.52 -1.04 0.59
CA SER A 223 5.14 -2.08 1.44
C SER A 223 5.18 -1.57 2.88
N ILE A 224 4.49 -2.25 3.80
CA ILE A 224 4.22 -1.75 5.15
C ILE A 224 5.07 -2.51 6.17
N THR A 225 5.87 -1.76 6.92
CA THR A 225 6.81 -2.27 7.94
C THR A 225 6.60 -1.59 9.29
N ASP A 226 7.42 -1.92 10.25
CA ASP A 226 7.55 -1.25 11.56
C ASP A 226 6.24 -1.04 12.34
N TRP A 227 5.32 -2.02 12.20
CA TRP A 227 4.10 -2.01 12.98
C TRP A 227 4.40 -1.98 14.48
N SER A 228 3.89 -0.95 15.16
CA SER A 228 3.89 -0.84 16.62
C SER A 228 2.49 -0.56 17.13
N PHE A 229 2.10 -1.24 18.21
CA PHE A 229 0.81 -1.06 18.88
C PHE A 229 0.96 -0.38 20.25
N GLU A 230 2.14 0.14 20.51
CA GLU A 230 2.40 0.98 21.66
C GLU A 230 1.73 2.36 21.49
N ALA A 231 1.40 2.99 22.60
CA ALA A 231 0.82 4.33 22.56
C ALA A 231 1.87 5.34 22.03
N PRO A 232 1.59 6.03 20.90
CA PRO A 232 2.49 7.06 20.40
C PRO A 232 2.68 8.20 21.42
N LYS A 233 3.83 8.88 21.37
CA LYS A 233 4.10 10.05 22.21
C LYS A 233 3.02 11.10 21.99
N ALA A 234 2.45 11.65 23.07
CA ALA A 234 1.35 12.63 23.00
C ALA A 234 1.64 13.84 22.11
N GLY A 235 2.89 14.30 22.07
CA GLY A 235 3.31 15.42 21.20
C GLY A 235 3.31 15.13 19.71
N LEU A 236 3.16 13.86 19.29
CA LEU A 236 3.16 13.49 17.89
C LEU A 236 1.94 14.03 17.13
N PHE A 237 0.80 14.15 17.82
CA PHE A 237 -0.46 14.62 17.22
C PHE A 237 -0.63 16.15 17.27
N VAL A 238 0.35 16.88 17.81
CA VAL A 238 0.33 18.35 17.85
C VAL A 238 0.91 18.89 16.56
N PRO A 239 0.14 19.67 15.76
CA PRO A 239 0.62 20.24 14.50
C PRO A 239 1.87 21.11 14.70
N LYS A 240 2.88 20.89 13.88
CA LYS A 240 4.12 21.69 13.83
C LYS A 240 4.10 22.58 12.60
N ILE A 241 3.45 23.72 12.70
CA ILE A 241 3.40 24.69 11.61
C ILE A 241 4.72 25.50 11.58
N PRO A 242 5.45 25.54 10.44
CA PRO A 242 6.69 26.30 10.32
C PRO A 242 6.47 27.78 10.61
N LYS A 243 7.45 28.42 11.24
CA LYS A 243 7.39 29.88 11.49
C LYS A 243 7.32 30.61 10.16
N GLY A 244 6.32 31.51 10.02
CA GLY A 244 6.13 32.29 8.80
C GLY A 244 5.40 31.55 7.68
N ALA A 245 4.87 30.35 7.92
CA ALA A 245 4.06 29.64 6.94
C ALA A 245 2.78 30.42 6.63
N GLY A 246 2.48 30.57 5.34
CA GLY A 246 1.25 31.18 4.86
C GLY A 246 0.05 30.28 5.03
N LYS A 247 -1.05 30.76 5.59
CA LYS A 247 -2.31 30.01 5.61
C LYS A 247 -2.97 30.10 4.23
N VAL A 248 -3.39 28.95 3.69
CA VAL A 248 -4.15 28.85 2.45
C VAL A 248 -5.49 28.21 2.72
N ASP A 249 -6.48 28.48 1.87
CA ASP A 249 -7.80 27.88 1.98
C ASP A 249 -7.81 26.46 1.40
N PHE A 250 -8.53 25.57 2.07
CA PHE A 250 -8.84 24.25 1.54
C PHE A 250 -10.04 24.42 0.60
N LEU A 251 -9.80 24.30 -0.71
CA LEU A 251 -10.85 24.56 -1.70
C LEU A 251 -11.76 23.35 -1.86
N PRO A 252 -13.09 23.51 -1.65
CA PRO A 252 -14.02 22.42 -1.87
C PRO A 252 -14.10 22.05 -3.36
N LEU A 253 -14.55 20.81 -3.61
CA LEU A 253 -14.92 20.38 -4.97
C LEU A 253 -15.95 21.37 -5.52
N ARG A 254 -15.71 21.85 -6.75
CA ARG A 254 -16.73 22.63 -7.45
C ARG A 254 -17.83 21.66 -7.89
N GLU A 255 -19.07 21.89 -7.45
CA GLU A 255 -20.23 21.19 -7.99
C GLU A 255 -20.31 21.51 -9.50
N GLY A 256 -20.23 20.49 -10.33
CA GLY A 256 -20.55 20.55 -11.77
C GLY A 256 -19.38 20.96 -12.68
N ARG A 257 -18.59 19.98 -13.07
CA ARG A 257 -18.07 19.87 -14.44
C ARG A 257 -18.09 18.42 -14.89
#